data_3d4e4dcb64b8e20b3cba5cb4d131b814
#
_entry.id   3d4e4dcb64b8e20b3cba5cb4d131b814
#
_cell.length_a   1.000
_cell.length_b   1.000
_cell.length_c   1.000
_cell.angle_alpha   90.00
_cell.angle_beta   90.00
_cell.angle_gamma   90.00
#
_symmetry.space_group_name_H-M   'P 1'
#
loop_
_entity.id
_entity.type
_entity.pdbx_description
1 polymer ?
#
loop_
_entity_poly.entity_id
_entity_poly.type
_entity_poly.pdbx_seq_one_letter_code
_entity_poly.pdbx_strand_id
1 'polypeptide(L)'
;ATLNLTINNSTTNGDATITACDSYTWNGSTYTTSGIYTFTSLNASGCTNTATLNLTINSSSTNGDATITACDSYTWNGTTYTTSGAYTFTSLNASGCTNTATLTLTINSSSTNGNATITACDSYTWNGSTYTTSGTYTFTSLNASGCTNTATLNLTINNSTTNGDATISACDSYTWNGTTYTTSGAYTFTSLNASGCTNTATL
;
A
#
# COMPACT_ATOMS: atom_id res chain seq x y z
N ALA A 1 25.12 85.63 40.18
CA ALA A 1 24.95 84.68 39.12
C ALA A 1 24.12 83.48 39.60
N THR A 2 23.03 83.17 38.89
CA THR A 2 22.09 82.07 39.22
C THR A 2 22.47 80.89 38.24
N LEU A 3 22.80 79.73 38.80
CA LEU A 3 23.01 78.52 38.04
C LEU A 3 21.68 77.72 37.95
N ASN A 4 21.14 77.55 36.75
CA ASN A 4 20.05 76.64 36.51
C ASN A 4 20.59 75.30 36.08
N LEU A 5 20.49 74.29 36.96
CA LEU A 5 20.94 72.91 36.67
C LEU A 5 19.71 72.05 36.49
N THR A 6 19.63 71.36 35.34
CA THR A 6 18.65 70.26 35.07
C THR A 6 19.43 68.94 35.00
N ILE A 7 19.06 68.00 35.85
CA ILE A 7 19.64 66.65 35.85
C ILE A 7 18.56 65.71 35.29
N ASN A 8 18.83 65.04 34.18
CA ASN A 8 18.00 64.01 33.59
C ASN A 8 18.55 62.65 34.01
N ASN A 9 17.63 61.67 34.18
CA ASN A 9 18.01 60.35 34.65
C ASN A 9 18.02 59.32 33.47
N SER A 10 18.92 58.34 33.59
CA SER A 10 18.88 57.10 32.78
C SER A 10 17.59 56.33 33.09
N THR A 11 17.11 55.54 32.14
CA THR A 11 15.88 54.73 32.23
C THR A 11 16.12 53.27 31.87
N THR A 12 15.23 52.42 32.30
CA THR A 12 15.15 51.00 31.91
C THR A 12 13.79 50.71 31.33
N ASN A 13 13.60 50.99 30.04
CA ASN A 13 12.31 50.81 29.36
C ASN A 13 12.48 49.91 28.12
N GLY A 14 11.51 49.06 27.88
CA GLY A 14 11.46 48.16 26.75
C GLY A 14 11.89 46.74 27.07
N ASP A 15 11.83 46.38 28.35
CA ASP A 15 12.09 45.01 28.80
C ASP A 15 11.05 44.04 28.22
N ALA A 16 11.50 42.85 27.84
CA ALA A 16 10.65 41.81 27.26
C ALA A 16 11.09 40.40 27.72
N THR A 17 10.11 39.50 27.83
CA THR A 17 10.32 38.08 28.00
C THR A 17 9.65 37.38 26.83
N ILE A 18 10.43 36.68 26.01
CA ILE A 18 9.99 36.10 24.74
C ILE A 18 10.42 34.62 24.69
N THR A 19 9.52 33.79 24.17
CA THR A 19 9.83 32.43 23.72
C THR A 19 9.62 32.38 22.21
N ALA A 20 10.61 31.92 21.49
CA ALA A 20 10.56 31.82 20.02
C ALA A 20 11.17 30.49 19.55
N CYS A 21 10.90 30.15 18.29
CA CYS A 21 11.45 28.95 17.66
C CYS A 21 12.64 29.36 16.77
N ASP A 22 13.74 28.64 16.93
CA ASP A 22 14.98 28.70 16.14
C ASP A 22 15.71 30.05 16.22
N SER A 23 14.99 31.16 16.11
CA SER A 23 15.59 32.49 16.20
C SER A 23 14.56 33.56 16.57
N TYR A 24 15.06 34.71 17.09
CA TYR A 24 14.26 35.88 17.35
C TYR A 24 15.07 37.15 17.00
N THR A 25 14.45 38.07 16.29
CA THR A 25 15.08 39.37 15.97
C THR A 25 14.59 40.46 16.91
N TRP A 26 15.53 41.12 17.61
CA TRP A 26 15.22 42.20 18.53
C TRP A 26 16.22 43.37 18.29
N ASN A 27 15.64 44.55 18.16
CA ASN A 27 16.41 45.79 17.90
C ASN A 27 17.45 45.64 16.77
N GLY A 28 17.07 44.93 15.67
CA GLY A 28 17.90 44.74 14.49
C GLY A 28 18.96 43.63 14.60
N SER A 29 19.09 42.96 15.76
CA SER A 29 19.97 41.81 15.97
C SER A 29 19.16 40.52 16.04
N THR A 30 19.64 39.44 15.37
CA THR A 30 19.00 38.12 15.39
C THR A 30 19.74 37.21 16.38
N TYR A 31 19.02 36.63 17.31
CA TYR A 31 19.50 35.74 18.36
C TYR A 31 18.99 34.31 18.07
N THR A 32 19.89 33.34 18.18
CA THR A 32 19.60 31.91 17.95
C THR A 32 19.79 31.05 19.21
N THR A 33 20.11 31.67 20.32
CA THR A 33 20.32 31.03 21.62
C THR A 33 19.52 31.70 22.70
N SER A 34 19.08 30.92 23.69
CA SER A 34 18.44 31.45 24.89
C SER A 34 19.43 32.26 25.71
N GLY A 35 18.97 33.32 26.35
CA GLY A 35 19.80 34.17 27.16
C GLY A 35 19.14 35.49 27.56
N ILE A 36 19.87 36.28 28.31
CA ILE A 36 19.53 37.66 28.66
C ILE A 36 20.37 38.58 27.79
N TYR A 37 19.72 39.42 27.01
CA TYR A 37 20.32 40.36 26.08
C TYR A 37 19.95 41.78 26.47
N THR A 38 20.90 42.72 26.33
CA THR A 38 20.67 44.14 26.64
C THR A 38 20.88 44.98 25.40
N PHE A 39 20.04 45.99 25.27
CA PHE A 39 20.15 47.00 24.21
C PHE A 39 20.15 48.39 24.83
N THR A 40 21.12 49.19 24.42
CA THR A 40 21.20 50.57 24.91
C THR A 40 20.85 51.56 23.81
N SER A 41 20.03 52.54 24.17
CA SER A 41 19.62 53.67 23.34
C SER A 41 19.64 54.96 24.16
N LEU A 42 19.24 56.07 23.57
CA LEU A 42 19.04 57.30 24.30
C LEU A 42 17.53 57.52 24.54
N ASN A 43 17.18 57.94 25.73
CA ASN A 43 15.81 58.39 26.05
C ASN A 43 15.54 59.80 25.50
N ALA A 44 14.29 60.32 25.63
CA ALA A 44 13.91 61.62 25.13
C ALA A 44 14.71 62.79 25.70
N SER A 45 15.36 62.59 26.83
CA SER A 45 16.22 63.60 27.48
C SER A 45 17.70 63.46 27.15
N GLY A 46 18.07 62.54 26.22
CA GLY A 46 19.41 62.27 25.82
C GLY A 46 20.23 61.44 26.78
N CYS A 47 19.61 60.86 27.82
CA CYS A 47 20.29 59.96 28.76
C CYS A 47 20.17 58.51 28.31
N THR A 48 21.06 57.63 28.81
CA THR A 48 21.03 56.19 28.48
C THR A 48 19.69 55.55 28.87
N ASN A 49 19.09 54.81 27.92
CA ASN A 49 18.02 53.87 28.17
C ASN A 49 18.55 52.48 27.90
N THR A 50 18.38 51.55 28.85
CA THR A 50 18.74 50.16 28.73
C THR A 50 17.47 49.31 28.71
N ALA A 51 17.25 48.51 27.66
CA ALA A 51 16.20 47.49 27.56
C ALA A 51 16.79 46.12 27.73
N THR A 52 16.10 45.22 28.39
CA THR A 52 16.53 43.83 28.63
C THR A 52 15.57 42.85 27.96
N LEU A 53 16.09 41.93 27.17
CA LEU A 53 15.35 40.79 26.59
C LEU A 53 15.74 39.52 27.35
N ASN A 54 14.78 38.90 28.02
CA ASN A 54 14.87 37.53 28.50
C ASN A 54 14.33 36.57 27.43
N LEU A 55 15.19 35.92 26.69
CA LEU A 55 14.85 35.12 25.50
C LEU A 55 15.00 33.64 25.77
N THR A 56 13.94 32.87 25.43
CA THR A 56 13.98 31.41 25.33
C THR A 56 13.87 31.03 23.87
N ILE A 57 14.86 30.34 23.32
CA ILE A 57 14.83 29.75 21.98
C ILE A 57 14.63 28.25 22.11
N ASN A 58 13.54 27.76 21.54
CA ASN A 58 13.27 26.34 21.34
C ASN A 58 13.63 25.95 19.90
N SER A 59 14.03 24.71 19.69
CA SER A 59 14.43 24.25 18.37
C SER A 59 13.30 23.53 17.66
N SER A 60 13.18 23.74 16.36
CA SER A 60 12.47 22.85 15.45
C SER A 60 13.09 21.46 15.46
N SER A 61 12.37 20.44 15.06
CA SER A 61 12.81 19.05 15.08
C SER A 61 12.43 18.29 13.78
N THR A 62 13.07 17.15 13.57
CA THR A 62 12.78 16.22 12.48
C THR A 62 12.56 14.82 13.05
N ASN A 63 11.47 14.63 13.80
CA ASN A 63 11.15 13.37 14.45
C ASN A 63 9.94 12.69 13.80
N GLY A 64 10.02 11.36 13.70
CA GLY A 64 8.93 10.55 13.14
C GLY A 64 9.17 10.13 11.68
N ASP A 65 10.42 10.14 11.23
CA ASP A 65 10.80 9.64 9.91
C ASP A 65 10.54 8.13 9.81
N ALA A 66 10.06 7.69 8.66
CA ALA A 66 9.75 6.29 8.38
C ALA A 66 10.12 5.89 6.95
N THR A 67 10.51 4.62 6.79
CA THR A 67 10.68 3.98 5.48
C THR A 67 9.75 2.78 5.43
N ILE A 68 8.80 2.81 4.51
CA ILE A 68 7.72 1.82 4.40
C ILE A 68 7.64 1.28 2.98
N THR A 69 7.38 -0.03 2.88
CA THR A 69 6.95 -0.68 1.64
C THR A 69 5.55 -1.23 1.86
N ALA A 70 4.62 -0.91 0.97
CA ALA A 70 3.23 -1.34 1.05
C ALA A 70 2.69 -1.74 -0.33
N CYS A 71 1.55 -2.43 -0.35
CA CYS A 71 0.87 -2.83 -1.57
C CYS A 71 -0.29 -1.88 -1.86
N ASP A 72 -0.36 -1.38 -3.09
CA ASP A 72 -1.40 -0.55 -3.67
C ASP A 72 -1.58 0.82 -2.99
N SER A 73 -1.56 0.89 -1.67
CA SER A 73 -1.67 2.15 -0.93
C SER A 73 -1.13 2.05 0.49
N TYR A 74 -0.82 3.20 1.08
CA TYR A 74 -0.45 3.34 2.48
C TYR A 74 -1.03 4.63 3.06
N THR A 75 -1.62 4.56 4.26
CA THR A 75 -2.14 5.73 4.95
C THR A 75 -1.17 6.19 6.04
N TRP A 76 -0.73 7.45 5.96
CA TRP A 76 0.18 8.07 6.91
C TRP A 76 -0.36 9.44 7.34
N ASN A 77 -0.43 9.67 8.64
CA ASN A 77 -0.96 10.91 9.23
C ASN A 77 -2.31 11.33 8.61
N GLY A 78 -3.21 10.38 8.37
CA GLY A 78 -4.55 10.63 7.84
C GLY A 78 -4.64 10.82 6.31
N THR A 79 -3.49 10.80 5.59
CA THR A 79 -3.45 10.91 4.12
C THR A 79 -3.10 9.55 3.51
N THR A 80 -3.85 9.13 2.50
CA THR A 80 -3.60 7.89 1.76
C THR A 80 -2.79 8.17 0.50
N TYR A 81 -1.67 7.48 0.35
CA TYR A 81 -0.74 7.56 -0.76
C TYR A 81 -0.82 6.29 -1.60
N THR A 82 -0.87 6.42 -2.91
CA THR A 82 -0.94 5.32 -3.90
C THR A 82 0.29 5.26 -4.80
N THR A 83 1.25 6.14 -4.59
CA THR A 83 2.49 6.21 -5.37
C THR A 83 3.70 6.20 -4.45
N SER A 84 4.81 5.64 -4.95
CA SER A 84 6.10 5.72 -4.26
C SER A 84 6.62 7.14 -4.24
N GLY A 85 7.31 7.52 -3.17
CA GLY A 85 7.88 8.87 -3.06
C GLY A 85 8.34 9.21 -1.65
N ALA A 86 8.88 10.41 -1.51
CA ALA A 86 9.15 11.03 -0.22
C ALA A 86 8.05 12.04 0.10
N TYR A 87 7.42 11.88 1.24
CA TYR A 87 6.32 12.73 1.71
C TYR A 87 6.68 13.35 3.05
N THR A 88 6.31 14.60 3.25
CA THR A 88 6.57 15.32 4.50
C THR A 88 5.29 15.63 5.24
N PHE A 89 5.35 15.56 6.55
CA PHE A 89 4.26 15.96 7.44
C PHE A 89 4.81 16.91 8.50
N THR A 90 4.14 18.05 8.68
CA THR A 90 4.51 19.04 9.68
C THR A 90 3.53 19.02 10.85
N SER A 91 4.07 19.05 12.04
CA SER A 91 3.33 19.15 13.32
C SER A 91 4.07 20.10 14.27
N LEU A 92 3.60 20.23 15.49
CA LEU A 92 4.33 20.92 16.54
C LEU A 92 5.00 19.88 17.46
N ASN A 93 6.23 20.14 17.85
CA ASN A 93 6.92 19.38 18.89
C ASN A 93 6.44 19.78 20.29
N ALA A 94 6.93 19.14 21.34
CA ALA A 94 6.55 19.39 22.73
C ALA A 94 6.82 20.84 23.19
N SER A 95 7.73 21.54 22.54
CA SER A 95 8.06 22.95 22.83
C SER A 95 7.25 23.94 21.99
N GLY A 96 6.31 23.46 21.18
CA GLY A 96 5.47 24.28 20.30
C GLY A 96 6.16 24.74 19.00
N CYS A 97 7.35 24.22 18.69
CA CYS A 97 8.07 24.53 17.45
C CYS A 97 7.76 23.49 16.36
N THR A 98 8.05 23.83 15.11
CA THR A 98 7.82 22.96 13.98
C THR A 98 8.56 21.62 14.14
N ASN A 99 7.84 20.52 13.93
CA ASN A 99 8.40 19.18 13.71
C ASN A 99 8.06 18.76 12.29
N THR A 100 9.06 18.35 11.51
CA THR A 100 8.89 17.81 10.17
C THR A 100 9.27 16.34 10.18
N ALA A 101 8.32 15.46 9.87
CA ALA A 101 8.56 14.03 9.66
C ALA A 101 8.60 13.72 8.16
N THR A 102 9.44 12.78 7.74
CA THR A 102 9.56 12.34 6.35
C THR A 102 9.19 10.86 6.22
N LEU A 103 8.27 10.54 5.33
CA LEU A 103 7.97 9.18 4.91
C LEU A 103 8.66 8.89 3.58
N THR A 104 9.57 7.93 3.55
CA THR A 104 10.07 7.32 2.31
C THR A 104 9.22 6.10 2.02
N LEU A 105 8.33 6.20 1.01
CA LEU A 105 7.33 5.20 0.69
C LEU A 105 7.65 4.48 -0.62
N THR A 106 7.59 3.14 -0.58
CA THR A 106 7.57 2.28 -1.77
C THR A 106 6.20 1.62 -1.88
N ILE A 107 5.47 1.90 -2.95
CA ILE A 107 4.21 1.23 -3.28
C ILE A 107 4.46 0.21 -4.40
N ASN A 108 4.19 -1.05 -4.10
CA ASN A 108 4.12 -2.14 -5.06
C ASN A 108 2.68 -2.40 -5.45
N SER A 109 2.44 -2.87 -6.68
CA SER A 109 1.08 -3.13 -7.16
C SER A 109 0.70 -4.60 -7.02
N SER A 110 -0.55 -4.84 -6.66
CA SER A 110 -1.21 -6.13 -6.88
C SER A 110 -1.28 -6.47 -8.37
N SER A 111 -1.44 -7.73 -8.71
CA SER A 111 -1.43 -8.20 -10.10
C SER A 111 -2.55 -9.23 -10.37
N THR A 112 -2.81 -9.49 -11.65
CA THR A 112 -3.77 -10.50 -12.12
C THR A 112 -3.11 -11.43 -13.15
N ASN A 113 -1.97 -12.01 -12.79
CA ASN A 113 -1.21 -12.90 -13.67
C ASN A 113 -1.61 -14.37 -13.49
N GLY A 114 -1.56 -15.14 -14.59
CA GLY A 114 -1.88 -16.57 -14.59
C GLY A 114 -3.34 -16.89 -14.91
N ASN A 115 -4.04 -15.98 -15.58
CA ASN A 115 -5.39 -16.20 -16.07
C ASN A 115 -5.40 -17.28 -17.18
N ALA A 116 -6.41 -18.13 -17.17
CA ALA A 116 -6.58 -19.21 -18.15
C ALA A 116 -8.05 -19.41 -18.54
N THR A 117 -8.26 -19.87 -19.78
CA THR A 117 -9.56 -20.37 -20.26
C THR A 117 -9.32 -21.79 -20.75
N ILE A 118 -9.97 -22.77 -20.13
CA ILE A 118 -9.73 -24.21 -20.34
C ILE A 118 -11.06 -24.93 -20.59
N THR A 119 -11.02 -25.89 -21.51
CA THR A 119 -12.08 -26.89 -21.67
C THR A 119 -11.45 -28.25 -21.38
N ALA A 120 -12.07 -29.05 -20.51
CA ALA A 120 -11.60 -30.35 -20.10
C ALA A 120 -12.77 -31.35 -19.99
N CYS A 121 -12.44 -32.64 -19.95
CA CYS A 121 -13.42 -33.71 -19.75
C CYS A 121 -13.43 -34.14 -18.29
N ASP A 122 -14.63 -34.25 -17.71
CA ASP A 122 -14.93 -34.74 -16.36
C ASP A 122 -14.32 -33.93 -15.22
N SER A 123 -13.05 -33.55 -15.32
CA SER A 123 -12.37 -32.77 -14.29
C SER A 123 -11.14 -32.04 -14.83
N TYR A 124 -10.73 -30.99 -14.10
CA TYR A 124 -9.49 -30.27 -14.36
C TYR A 124 -8.83 -29.89 -13.03
N THR A 125 -7.53 -30.11 -12.92
CA THR A 125 -6.77 -29.70 -11.73
C THR A 125 -6.01 -28.41 -12.00
N TRP A 126 -6.24 -27.40 -11.16
CA TRP A 126 -5.60 -26.09 -11.27
C TRP A 126 -5.15 -25.60 -9.89
N ASN A 127 -3.89 -25.20 -9.81
CA ASN A 127 -3.27 -24.74 -8.55
C ASN A 127 -3.53 -25.69 -7.37
N GLY A 128 -3.48 -27.00 -7.60
CA GLY A 128 -3.64 -28.05 -6.58
C GLY A 128 -5.10 -28.39 -6.22
N SER A 129 -6.09 -27.71 -6.80
CA SER A 129 -7.52 -28.00 -6.62
C SER A 129 -8.10 -28.66 -7.85
N THR A 130 -8.92 -29.71 -7.69
CA THR A 130 -9.61 -30.40 -8.78
C THR A 130 -11.08 -29.91 -8.86
N TYR A 131 -11.46 -29.49 -10.04
CA TYR A 131 -12.79 -28.98 -10.38
C TYR A 131 -13.51 -29.94 -11.32
N THR A 132 -14.76 -30.25 -11.02
CA THR A 132 -15.62 -31.15 -11.78
C THR A 132 -16.81 -30.45 -12.44
N THR A 133 -16.90 -29.14 -12.26
CA THR A 133 -17.99 -28.32 -12.83
C THR A 133 -17.43 -27.13 -13.59
N SER A 134 -18.15 -26.71 -14.62
CA SER A 134 -17.85 -25.47 -15.34
C SER A 134 -18.06 -24.25 -14.42
N GLY A 135 -17.22 -23.23 -14.58
CA GLY A 135 -17.34 -22.02 -13.80
C GLY A 135 -16.12 -21.13 -13.90
N THR A 136 -16.18 -20.01 -13.19
CA THR A 136 -15.05 -19.10 -13.01
C THR A 136 -14.49 -19.30 -11.60
N TYR A 137 -13.22 -19.64 -11.53
CA TYR A 137 -12.50 -19.92 -10.29
C TYR A 137 -11.35 -18.92 -10.13
N THR A 138 -11.07 -18.52 -8.89
CA THR A 138 -9.98 -17.60 -8.58
C THR A 138 -8.97 -18.27 -7.65
N PHE A 139 -7.71 -17.94 -7.86
CA PHE A 139 -6.60 -18.37 -7.01
C PHE A 139 -5.76 -17.17 -6.62
N THR A 140 -5.53 -17.00 -5.32
CA THR A 140 -4.70 -15.91 -4.79
C THR A 140 -3.32 -16.43 -4.38
N SER A 141 -2.29 -15.69 -4.75
CA SER A 141 -0.90 -15.93 -4.39
C SER A 141 -0.20 -14.59 -4.14
N LEU A 142 1.08 -14.60 -3.87
CA LEU A 142 1.89 -13.38 -3.85
C LEU A 142 2.66 -13.26 -5.18
N ASN A 143 2.74 -12.04 -5.70
CA ASN A 143 3.62 -11.71 -6.82
C ASN A 143 5.09 -11.53 -6.35
N ALA A 144 6.00 -11.25 -7.27
CA ALA A 144 7.43 -11.09 -6.98
C ALA A 144 7.74 -9.95 -6.01
N SER A 145 6.85 -8.97 -5.90
CA SER A 145 6.98 -7.84 -4.97
C SER A 145 6.31 -8.08 -3.62
N GLY A 146 5.78 -9.29 -3.38
CA GLY A 146 5.09 -9.66 -2.14
C GLY A 146 3.64 -9.15 -2.04
N CYS A 147 3.08 -8.60 -3.12
CA CYS A 147 1.69 -8.14 -3.16
C CYS A 147 0.75 -9.22 -3.71
N THR A 148 -0.54 -9.08 -3.48
CA THR A 148 -1.55 -10.03 -3.94
C THR A 148 -1.50 -10.18 -5.45
N ASN A 149 -1.47 -11.43 -5.92
CA ASN A 149 -1.75 -11.83 -7.29
C ASN A 149 -3.01 -12.66 -7.32
N THR A 150 -4.02 -12.26 -8.12
CA THR A 150 -5.25 -13.02 -8.32
C THR A 150 -5.28 -13.56 -9.73
N ALA A 151 -5.20 -14.88 -9.89
CA ALA A 151 -5.38 -15.57 -11.15
C ALA A 151 -6.83 -16.03 -11.29
N THR A 152 -7.35 -16.02 -12.52
CA THR A 152 -8.73 -16.41 -12.84
C THR A 152 -8.71 -17.54 -13.85
N LEU A 153 -9.41 -18.65 -13.56
CA LEU A 153 -9.67 -19.75 -14.47
C LEU A 153 -11.13 -19.70 -14.93
N ASN A 154 -11.35 -19.54 -16.22
CA ASN A 154 -12.63 -19.79 -16.86
C ASN A 154 -12.64 -21.23 -17.38
N LEU A 155 -13.36 -22.10 -16.69
CA LEU A 155 -13.36 -23.55 -16.93
C LEU A 155 -14.67 -24.02 -17.56
N THR A 156 -14.55 -24.78 -18.63
CA THR A 156 -15.66 -25.56 -19.20
C THR A 156 -15.37 -27.03 -18.98
N ILE A 157 -16.23 -27.74 -18.25
CA ILE A 157 -16.18 -29.18 -18.08
C ILE A 157 -17.26 -29.81 -18.97
N ASN A 158 -16.84 -30.68 -19.86
CA ASN A 158 -17.68 -31.57 -20.62
C ASN A 158 -17.63 -32.97 -19.98
N ASN A 159 -18.71 -33.71 -20.02
CA ASN A 159 -18.77 -35.02 -19.39
C ASN A 159 -18.52 -36.13 -20.39
N SER A 160 -17.83 -37.18 -19.96
CA SER A 160 -17.84 -38.49 -20.60
C SER A 160 -19.28 -39.06 -20.59
N THR A 161 -19.59 -39.89 -21.52
CA THR A 161 -20.91 -40.49 -21.69
C THR A 161 -20.83 -42.01 -21.81
N THR A 162 -21.95 -42.67 -21.56
CA THR A 162 -22.17 -44.11 -21.80
C THR A 162 -23.40 -44.28 -22.71
N ASN A 163 -23.19 -44.13 -24.02
CA ASN A 163 -24.28 -44.19 -24.99
C ASN A 163 -23.96 -45.25 -26.05
N GLY A 164 -25.01 -45.94 -26.47
CA GLY A 164 -24.92 -46.96 -27.51
C GLY A 164 -24.86 -48.38 -26.97
N ASP A 165 -25.24 -48.59 -25.73
CA ASP A 165 -25.34 -49.91 -25.13
C ASP A 165 -26.38 -50.76 -25.85
N ALA A 166 -26.09 -52.03 -26.07
CA ALA A 166 -26.96 -52.97 -26.74
C ALA A 166 -26.85 -54.36 -26.11
N THR A 167 -27.97 -55.11 -26.15
CA THR A 167 -27.97 -56.55 -25.86
C THR A 167 -28.43 -57.27 -27.09
N ILE A 168 -27.57 -58.12 -27.66
CA ILE A 168 -27.77 -58.81 -28.92
C ILE A 168 -27.66 -60.31 -28.71
N SER A 169 -28.49 -61.09 -29.41
CA SER A 169 -28.35 -62.51 -29.56
C SER A 169 -28.10 -62.82 -31.05
N ALA A 170 -27.04 -63.54 -31.36
CA ALA A 170 -26.65 -63.88 -32.70
C ALA A 170 -26.22 -65.35 -32.77
N CYS A 171 -26.30 -65.96 -34.00
CA CYS A 171 -25.75 -67.30 -34.28
C CYS A 171 -24.32 -67.16 -34.83
N ASP A 172 -23.41 -67.99 -34.35
CA ASP A 172 -22.01 -68.11 -34.74
C ASP A 172 -21.15 -66.88 -34.53
N SER A 173 -21.56 -65.70 -34.98
CA SER A 173 -20.81 -64.44 -34.81
C SER A 173 -21.66 -63.19 -34.91
N TYR A 174 -21.16 -62.06 -34.34
CA TYR A 174 -21.75 -60.74 -34.47
C TYR A 174 -20.66 -59.69 -34.68
N THR A 175 -20.82 -58.81 -35.66
CA THR A 175 -19.92 -57.69 -35.91
C THR A 175 -20.47 -56.42 -35.32
N TRP A 176 -19.69 -55.78 -34.38
CA TRP A 176 -20.06 -54.56 -33.75
C TRP A 176 -18.88 -53.58 -33.79
N ASN A 177 -19.16 -52.37 -34.22
CA ASN A 177 -18.14 -51.31 -34.36
C ASN A 177 -16.87 -51.79 -35.11
N GLY A 178 -17.06 -52.61 -36.16
CA GLY A 178 -15.95 -53.10 -36.99
C GLY A 178 -15.18 -54.33 -36.44
N THR A 179 -15.52 -54.82 -35.24
CA THR A 179 -14.95 -56.03 -34.64
C THR A 179 -15.96 -57.16 -34.65
N THR A 180 -15.55 -58.36 -35.11
CA THR A 180 -16.37 -59.55 -35.12
C THR A 180 -16.10 -60.41 -33.89
N TYR A 181 -17.16 -60.70 -33.16
CA TYR A 181 -17.18 -61.52 -31.94
C TYR A 181 -17.79 -62.87 -32.22
N THR A 182 -17.15 -63.94 -31.76
CA THR A 182 -17.57 -65.35 -31.92
C THR A 182 -17.90 -66.02 -30.61
N THR A 183 -17.79 -65.28 -29.48
CA THR A 183 -18.11 -65.77 -28.15
C THR A 183 -19.06 -64.83 -27.45
N SER A 184 -19.89 -65.34 -26.56
CA SER A 184 -20.76 -64.53 -25.70
C SER A 184 -19.90 -63.85 -24.64
N GLY A 185 -20.22 -62.60 -24.33
CA GLY A 185 -19.54 -61.81 -23.33
C GLY A 185 -20.02 -60.35 -23.32
N ALA A 186 -19.51 -59.58 -22.42
CA ALA A 186 -19.67 -58.10 -22.42
C ALA A 186 -18.43 -57.48 -23.10
N TYR A 187 -18.69 -56.71 -24.13
CA TYR A 187 -17.63 -56.02 -24.90
C TYR A 187 -17.84 -54.53 -24.81
N THR A 188 -16.74 -53.79 -24.69
CA THR A 188 -16.76 -52.31 -24.61
C THR A 188 -16.13 -51.70 -25.85
N PHE A 189 -16.75 -50.61 -26.33
CA PHE A 189 -16.22 -49.79 -27.41
C PHE A 189 -16.10 -48.34 -26.94
N THR A 190 -14.94 -47.73 -27.14
CA THR A 190 -14.73 -46.33 -26.79
C THR A 190 -14.64 -45.47 -28.03
N SER A 191 -15.33 -44.34 -28.01
CA SER A 191 -15.34 -43.32 -29.06
C SER A 191 -15.29 -41.93 -28.39
N LEU A 192 -15.33 -40.89 -29.18
CA LEU A 192 -15.53 -39.53 -28.65
C LEU A 192 -16.99 -39.13 -28.84
N ASN A 193 -17.55 -38.48 -27.84
CA ASN A 193 -18.85 -37.82 -27.93
C ASN A 193 -18.75 -36.49 -28.69
N ALA A 194 -19.87 -35.77 -28.87
CA ALA A 194 -19.92 -34.52 -29.62
C ALA A 194 -19.08 -33.38 -28.96
N SER A 195 -18.79 -33.50 -27.69
CA SER A 195 -17.93 -32.54 -26.94
C SER A 195 -16.47 -32.93 -26.91
N GLY A 196 -16.09 -34.02 -27.60
CA GLY A 196 -14.70 -34.54 -27.64
C GLY A 196 -14.32 -35.33 -26.43
N CYS A 197 -15.21 -35.68 -25.52
CA CYS A 197 -14.96 -36.53 -24.36
C CYS A 197 -15.25 -37.99 -24.63
N THR A 198 -14.74 -38.89 -23.80
CA THR A 198 -14.94 -40.34 -23.96
C THR A 198 -16.43 -40.69 -23.94
N ASN A 199 -16.83 -41.47 -24.93
CA ASN A 199 -18.08 -42.21 -24.90
C ASN A 199 -17.78 -43.70 -24.87
N THR A 200 -18.34 -44.41 -23.91
CA THR A 200 -18.21 -45.87 -23.77
C THR A 200 -19.56 -46.52 -24.10
N ALA A 201 -19.58 -47.44 -25.02
CA ALA A 201 -20.70 -48.30 -25.32
C ALA A 201 -20.42 -49.72 -24.89
N THR A 202 -21.42 -50.45 -24.44
CA THR A 202 -21.31 -51.87 -24.02
C THR A 202 -22.26 -52.73 -24.83
N LEU A 203 -21.74 -53.83 -25.39
CA LEU A 203 -22.50 -54.88 -26.06
C LEU A 203 -22.58 -56.11 -25.15
#